data_0c78e25dd31c62049216a3e7b092a228
#
_entry.id   0c78e25dd31c62049216a3e7b092a228
#
_cell.length_a   1.000
_cell.length_b   1.000
_cell.length_c   1.000
_cell.angle_alpha   90.00
_cell.angle_beta   90.00
_cell.angle_gamma   90.00
#
_symmetry.space_group_name_H-M   'P 1'
#
loop_
_entity.id
_entity.type
_entity.pdbx_description
1 polymer ?
#
loop_
_entity_poly.entity_id
_entity_poly.type
_entity_poly.pdbx_seq_one_letter_code
_entity_poly.pdbx_strand_id
1 'polypeptide(L)'
;NKLALNEVRIKPVTFLEYDNQQGTWASMQPRDADTHVLAYADNYNDGRIKTFNVAADGTTVTNVNTWEHDNGNGTYNSLARRSDDVYALAYQTSSNRGNIRTFKVDANGTIGSLSVVRFENSNTAETSLIQLKGDLFLLAYAGSGNDGMLKSYNIGTNGSINGLKTLEHNTANGWAPTLHKMTDSTAVLVYSDHDNSTHEIKTFHVASDGTITEKKKIKISDNKGYWNSIAQVDSDTYLIAAEAKDSDGYLYTYDISPDGTSISKVAELEFDEYLTRYNELYNLGSNSFLLVHAGSDQTTGTYGGTYAKIFTVPADGSRIKQIYNTKISDHSNSQIGLSKLDVDTYLMADSRNSNDGFLQSLTVKAGDTVLPVISYVTINDDNASVAVTFNEETFNNAGASGSVEKTDFALSISGGSAKLVSATPTSISLSDKTYTLGFTLSGTADG
;
A
#
# COMPACT_ATOMS: atom_id res chain seq x y z
N ASN A 1 -4.18 35.68 -0.14
CA ASN A 1 -3.54 34.77 0.84
C ASN A 1 -3.72 33.36 0.31
N LYS A 2 -2.65 32.63 0.18
CA LYS A 2 -2.72 31.20 -0.20
C LYS A 2 -3.00 30.46 1.09
N LEU A 3 -4.14 29.74 1.16
CA LEU A 3 -4.31 28.65 2.11
C LEU A 3 -3.13 27.70 1.90
N ALA A 4 -2.43 27.35 2.95
CA ALA A 4 -1.20 26.60 2.82
C ALA A 4 -1.54 25.12 2.67
N LEU A 5 -0.97 24.49 1.67
CA LEU A 5 -0.99 23.05 1.50
C LEU A 5 -0.28 22.36 2.68
N ASN A 6 -0.81 21.25 3.13
CA ASN A 6 -0.12 20.40 4.11
C ASN A 6 1.26 19.99 3.59
N GLU A 7 2.24 19.98 4.48
CA GLU A 7 3.61 19.60 4.12
C GLU A 7 3.65 18.14 3.64
N VAL A 8 4.06 17.94 2.38
CA VAL A 8 4.37 16.59 1.87
C VAL A 8 5.73 16.18 2.44
N ARG A 9 5.78 15.11 3.22
CA ARG A 9 7.04 14.60 3.75
C ARG A 9 7.00 13.15 4.14
N ILE A 10 8.17 12.51 4.14
CA ILE A 10 8.43 11.22 4.75
C ILE A 10 9.59 11.41 5.72
N LYS A 11 9.41 10.97 6.95
CA LYS A 11 10.42 11.09 8.00
C LYS A 11 10.58 9.77 8.75
N PRO A 12 11.78 9.17 8.77
CA PRO A 12 12.11 8.11 9.71
C PRO A 12 11.94 8.59 11.16
N VAL A 13 11.31 7.77 12.00
CA VAL A 13 11.05 8.08 13.41
C VAL A 13 11.95 7.27 14.32
N THR A 14 11.88 5.93 14.24
CA THR A 14 12.73 5.03 15.01
C THR A 14 13.09 3.80 14.18
N PHE A 15 14.07 3.05 14.64
CA PHE A 15 14.42 1.76 14.05
C PHE A 15 14.80 0.77 15.16
N LEU A 16 14.58 -0.52 14.88
CA LEU A 16 14.93 -1.65 15.70
C LEU A 16 15.59 -2.72 14.82
N GLU A 17 16.77 -3.16 15.20
CA GLU A 17 17.38 -4.37 14.63
C GLU A 17 16.64 -5.59 15.19
N TYR A 18 15.86 -6.29 14.34
CA TYR A 18 15.13 -7.46 14.78
C TYR A 18 15.90 -8.76 14.59
N ASP A 19 16.93 -8.74 13.73
CA ASP A 19 17.85 -9.85 13.54
C ASP A 19 19.24 -9.33 13.13
N ASN A 20 20.28 -9.69 13.89
CA ASN A 20 21.65 -9.20 13.70
C ASN A 20 22.52 -10.10 12.81
N GLN A 21 21.91 -11.00 12.07
CA GLN A 21 22.60 -11.90 11.15
C GLN A 21 21.95 -11.93 9.77
N GLN A 22 20.62 -12.12 9.71
CA GLN A 22 19.88 -12.08 8.46
C GLN A 22 18.39 -11.83 8.74
N GLY A 23 17.76 -10.94 7.96
CA GLY A 23 16.33 -10.64 8.02
C GLY A 23 15.77 -10.43 6.62
N THR A 24 15.82 -11.50 5.79
CA THR A 24 15.42 -11.44 4.38
C THR A 24 14.04 -12.02 4.14
N TRP A 25 13.47 -11.77 2.95
CA TRP A 25 12.13 -12.25 2.57
C TRP A 25 11.03 -11.81 3.53
N ALA A 26 11.08 -10.54 3.95
CA ALA A 26 10.15 -9.96 4.90
C ALA A 26 8.73 -9.87 4.33
N SER A 27 7.75 -10.32 5.10
CA SER A 27 6.33 -10.13 4.82
C SER A 27 5.61 -9.77 6.10
N MET A 28 4.83 -8.68 6.11
CA MET A 28 4.26 -8.10 7.32
C MET A 28 2.76 -7.91 7.23
N GLN A 29 2.06 -8.15 8.35
CA GLN A 29 0.63 -7.89 8.50
C GLN A 29 0.33 -7.29 9.88
N PRO A 30 -0.61 -6.35 10.00
CA PRO A 30 -1.09 -5.88 11.29
C PRO A 30 -1.97 -6.94 11.95
N ARG A 31 -1.88 -7.07 13.28
CA ARG A 31 -2.86 -7.77 14.09
C ARG A 31 -3.96 -6.81 14.56
N ASP A 32 -3.57 -5.72 15.15
CA ASP A 32 -4.43 -4.63 15.63
C ASP A 32 -3.66 -3.30 15.52
N ALA A 33 -4.10 -2.28 16.24
CA ALA A 33 -3.55 -0.93 16.11
C ALA A 33 -2.07 -0.82 16.55
N ASP A 34 -1.61 -1.71 17.43
CA ASP A 34 -0.26 -1.66 18.01
C ASP A 34 0.56 -2.94 17.82
N THR A 35 -0.06 -4.06 17.47
CA THR A 35 0.62 -5.35 17.28
C THR A 35 0.80 -5.69 15.79
N HIS A 36 2.03 -5.95 15.38
CA HIS A 36 2.41 -6.32 14.02
C HIS A 36 3.09 -7.67 13.97
N VAL A 37 2.84 -8.41 12.89
CA VAL A 37 3.36 -9.76 12.64
C VAL A 37 4.30 -9.68 11.44
N LEU A 38 5.54 -10.14 11.62
CA LEU A 38 6.58 -10.23 10.60
C LEU A 38 7.00 -11.68 10.40
N ALA A 39 6.91 -12.18 9.16
CA ALA A 39 7.56 -13.41 8.71
C ALA A 39 8.84 -13.06 7.93
N TYR A 40 9.93 -13.78 8.17
CA TYR A 40 11.21 -13.55 7.50
C TYR A 40 12.09 -14.81 7.52
N ALA A 41 13.18 -14.82 6.76
CA ALA A 41 14.23 -15.84 6.81
C ALA A 41 15.45 -15.31 7.58
N ASP A 42 15.94 -16.10 8.54
CA ASP A 42 17.14 -15.78 9.34
C ASP A 42 18.46 -16.29 8.72
N ASN A 43 19.56 -16.24 9.45
CA ASN A 43 20.92 -16.51 8.99
C ASN A 43 21.13 -17.85 8.25
N TYR A 44 20.37 -18.88 8.55
CA TYR A 44 20.44 -20.17 7.86
C TYR A 44 19.30 -20.36 6.85
N ASN A 45 18.60 -19.25 6.54
CA ASN A 45 17.31 -19.22 5.88
C ASN A 45 16.20 -19.91 6.68
N ASP A 46 16.37 -20.16 7.98
CA ASP A 46 15.32 -20.71 8.82
C ASP A 46 14.14 -19.73 8.89
N GLY A 47 12.94 -20.27 8.81
CA GLY A 47 11.73 -19.45 8.82
C GLY A 47 11.39 -18.95 10.22
N ARG A 48 11.31 -17.64 10.39
CA ARG A 48 10.94 -16.97 11.65
C ARG A 48 9.65 -16.18 11.50
N ILE A 49 8.89 -16.16 12.58
CA ILE A 49 7.79 -15.21 12.77
C ILE A 49 8.06 -14.45 14.07
N LYS A 50 7.97 -13.12 14.00
CA LYS A 50 8.05 -12.24 15.16
C LYS A 50 6.80 -11.39 15.29
N THR A 51 6.44 -11.06 16.52
CA THR A 51 5.45 -10.05 16.82
C THR A 51 6.07 -8.88 17.53
N PHE A 52 5.58 -7.69 17.20
CA PHE A 52 6.08 -6.43 17.75
C PHE A 52 4.91 -5.59 18.23
N ASN A 53 5.07 -4.94 19.39
CA ASN A 53 4.23 -3.82 19.78
C ASN A 53 4.89 -2.53 19.34
N VAL A 54 4.11 -1.67 18.69
CA VAL A 54 4.58 -0.39 18.14
C VAL A 54 3.64 0.71 18.63
N ALA A 55 4.21 1.77 19.22
CA ALA A 55 3.41 2.95 19.56
C ALA A 55 2.80 3.58 18.31
N ALA A 56 1.59 4.13 18.38
CA ALA A 56 0.87 4.71 17.26
C ALA A 56 1.67 5.81 16.53
N ASP A 57 2.47 6.60 17.28
CA ASP A 57 3.37 7.63 16.73
C ASP A 57 4.69 7.07 16.16
N GLY A 58 4.89 5.76 16.22
CA GLY A 58 6.08 5.06 15.74
C GLY A 58 7.34 5.25 16.58
N THR A 59 7.28 5.93 17.73
CA THR A 59 8.47 6.27 18.55
C THR A 59 9.05 5.08 19.29
N THR A 60 8.27 4.03 19.53
CA THR A 60 8.68 2.83 20.25
C THR A 60 8.29 1.58 19.47
N VAL A 61 9.25 0.70 19.26
CA VAL A 61 9.06 -0.64 18.69
C VAL A 61 9.64 -1.66 19.65
N THR A 62 8.84 -2.62 20.10
CA THR A 62 9.25 -3.64 21.08
C THR A 62 8.97 -5.03 20.53
N ASN A 63 9.97 -5.91 20.51
CA ASN A 63 9.78 -7.34 20.22
C ASN A 63 8.98 -8.00 21.35
N VAL A 64 7.90 -8.69 21.00
CA VAL A 64 7.01 -9.37 21.94
C VAL A 64 7.29 -10.87 21.99
N ASN A 65 7.30 -11.51 20.80
CA ASN A 65 7.47 -12.95 20.68
C ASN A 65 8.26 -13.31 19.42
N THR A 66 8.95 -14.44 19.47
CA THR A 66 9.68 -15.00 18.32
C THR A 66 9.40 -16.50 18.26
N TRP A 67 9.02 -16.96 17.07
CA TRP A 67 8.78 -18.36 16.80
C TRP A 67 9.50 -18.82 15.54
N GLU A 68 10.22 -19.92 15.64
CA GLU A 68 10.80 -20.62 14.50
C GLU A 68 9.71 -21.51 13.89
N HIS A 69 9.23 -21.15 12.71
CA HIS A 69 8.18 -21.90 12.05
C HIS A 69 8.72 -22.99 11.12
N ASP A 70 9.97 -22.84 10.66
CA ASP A 70 10.64 -23.84 9.83
C ASP A 70 12.16 -23.77 10.08
N ASN A 71 12.79 -24.90 10.44
CA ASN A 71 14.21 -24.99 10.78
C ASN A 71 15.08 -25.44 9.59
N GLY A 72 14.57 -25.38 8.39
CA GLY A 72 15.30 -25.84 7.21
C GLY A 72 15.35 -24.85 6.07
N ASN A 73 14.31 -24.09 5.87
CA ASN A 73 14.23 -22.96 4.95
C ASN A 73 12.88 -22.25 5.15
N GLY A 74 12.86 -20.93 5.08
CA GLY A 74 11.65 -20.12 5.22
C GLY A 74 11.74 -18.87 4.35
N THR A 75 12.01 -19.08 3.06
CA THR A 75 12.20 -18.02 2.07
C THR A 75 10.93 -17.76 1.26
N TYR A 76 10.91 -16.68 0.49
CA TYR A 76 9.76 -16.28 -0.34
C TYR A 76 8.46 -16.20 0.47
N ASN A 77 8.52 -15.59 1.64
CA ASN A 77 7.39 -15.49 2.55
C ASN A 77 6.27 -14.61 1.98
N SER A 78 5.03 -15.10 2.04
CA SER A 78 3.84 -14.33 1.76
C SER A 78 2.81 -14.56 2.85
N LEU A 79 2.60 -13.54 3.69
CA LEU A 79 1.75 -13.56 4.87
C LEU A 79 0.39 -12.92 4.57
N ALA A 80 -0.68 -13.63 4.85
CA ALA A 80 -2.04 -13.15 4.73
C ALA A 80 -2.80 -13.33 6.05
N ARG A 81 -3.60 -12.32 6.42
CA ARG A 81 -4.47 -12.38 7.59
C ARG A 81 -5.77 -13.09 7.24
N ARG A 82 -6.18 -14.09 8.05
CA ARG A 82 -7.44 -14.81 7.91
C ARG A 82 -8.56 -14.19 8.75
N SER A 83 -8.24 -13.85 9.99
CA SER A 83 -9.14 -13.26 10.98
C SER A 83 -8.33 -12.42 11.97
N ASP A 84 -8.95 -11.92 13.03
CA ASP A 84 -8.27 -11.06 14.01
C ASP A 84 -7.02 -11.69 14.63
N ASP A 85 -7.02 -13.01 14.77
CA ASP A 85 -5.94 -13.75 15.42
C ASP A 85 -5.31 -14.86 14.59
N VAL A 86 -5.87 -15.24 13.42
CA VAL A 86 -5.37 -16.33 12.56
C VAL A 86 -4.74 -15.80 11.29
N TYR A 87 -3.55 -16.31 10.98
CA TYR A 87 -2.75 -15.96 9.81
C TYR A 87 -2.43 -17.19 8.99
N ALA A 88 -2.25 -16.98 7.69
CA ALA A 88 -1.73 -17.97 6.75
C ALA A 88 -0.43 -17.44 6.15
N LEU A 89 0.59 -18.30 6.08
CA LEU A 89 1.90 -18.01 5.51
C LEU A 89 2.21 -19.06 4.42
N ALA A 90 2.39 -18.61 3.18
CA ALA A 90 2.99 -19.41 2.13
C ALA A 90 4.50 -19.12 2.07
N TYR A 91 5.31 -20.16 1.89
CA TYR A 91 6.77 -20.03 1.88
C TYR A 91 7.45 -21.22 1.21
N GLN A 92 8.69 -21.03 0.80
CA GLN A 92 9.56 -22.13 0.39
C GLN A 92 10.23 -22.75 1.63
N THR A 93 10.12 -24.08 1.76
CA THR A 93 10.84 -24.87 2.77
C THR A 93 12.01 -25.63 2.16
N SER A 94 12.70 -26.45 2.95
CA SER A 94 13.85 -27.25 2.53
C SER A 94 13.62 -28.04 1.24
N SER A 95 14.66 -28.20 0.44
CA SER A 95 14.65 -28.85 -0.86
C SER A 95 13.74 -28.15 -1.88
N ASN A 96 13.61 -26.84 -1.76
CA ASN A 96 12.81 -25.97 -2.64
C ASN A 96 11.33 -26.37 -2.72
N ARG A 97 10.78 -26.91 -1.65
CA ARG A 97 9.36 -27.30 -1.58
C ARG A 97 8.49 -26.15 -1.09
N GLY A 98 7.21 -26.20 -1.41
CA GLY A 98 6.26 -25.17 -0.98
C GLY A 98 5.37 -25.62 0.17
N ASN A 99 5.33 -24.88 1.26
CA ASN A 99 4.42 -25.08 2.37
C ASN A 99 3.50 -23.87 2.56
N ILE A 100 2.24 -24.16 2.91
CA ILE A 100 1.34 -23.16 3.51
C ILE A 100 1.09 -23.56 4.96
N ARG A 101 1.24 -22.61 5.86
CA ARG A 101 1.08 -22.79 7.30
C ARG A 101 0.07 -21.81 7.86
N THR A 102 -0.69 -22.24 8.85
CA THR A 102 -1.49 -21.33 9.67
C THR A 102 -0.96 -21.29 11.09
N PHE A 103 -1.11 -20.16 11.72
CA PHE A 103 -0.76 -19.91 13.11
C PHE A 103 -1.67 -18.85 13.71
N LYS A 104 -1.71 -18.81 15.03
CA LYS A 104 -2.49 -17.86 15.80
C LYS A 104 -1.57 -16.84 16.47
N VAL A 105 -2.02 -15.59 16.55
CA VAL A 105 -1.37 -14.55 17.36
C VAL A 105 -2.38 -14.03 18.37
N ASP A 106 -2.18 -14.34 19.63
CA ASP A 106 -3.06 -13.89 20.71
C ASP A 106 -2.98 -12.37 20.93
N ALA A 107 -3.92 -11.81 21.71
CA ALA A 107 -3.97 -10.36 21.99
C ALA A 107 -2.70 -9.81 22.67
N ASN A 108 -1.95 -10.65 23.36
CA ASN A 108 -0.66 -10.29 23.97
C ASN A 108 0.54 -10.51 23.03
N GLY A 109 0.30 -10.83 21.75
CA GLY A 109 1.34 -11.07 20.75
C GLY A 109 1.96 -12.49 20.78
N THR A 110 1.50 -13.42 21.64
CA THR A 110 2.02 -14.79 21.67
C THR A 110 1.61 -15.55 20.40
N ILE A 111 2.57 -16.28 19.81
CA ILE A 111 2.40 -17.03 18.56
C ILE A 111 2.17 -18.51 18.87
N GLY A 112 1.13 -19.10 18.28
CA GLY A 112 0.81 -20.52 18.38
C GLY A 112 0.64 -21.20 17.03
N SER A 113 1.30 -22.35 16.81
CA SER A 113 1.16 -23.14 15.57
C SER A 113 -0.22 -23.77 15.48
N LEU A 114 -0.82 -23.81 14.28
CA LEU A 114 -2.10 -24.49 14.02
C LEU A 114 -1.92 -25.63 13.03
N SER A 115 -1.74 -25.35 11.73
CA SER A 115 -1.67 -26.36 10.68
C SER A 115 -0.52 -26.07 9.71
N VAL A 116 -0.06 -27.11 9.00
CA VAL A 116 0.86 -26.99 7.88
C VAL A 116 0.49 -28.01 6.81
N VAL A 117 0.47 -27.57 5.55
CA VAL A 117 0.19 -28.41 4.38
C VAL A 117 1.21 -28.10 3.30
N ARG A 118 1.74 -29.14 2.67
CA ARG A 118 2.61 -28.98 1.51
C ARG A 118 1.76 -28.73 0.27
N PHE A 119 2.09 -27.67 -0.47
CA PHE A 119 1.39 -27.37 -1.72
C PHE A 119 2.22 -27.75 -2.96
N GLU A 120 3.56 -27.79 -2.83
CA GLU A 120 4.46 -28.15 -3.94
C GLU A 120 5.60 -29.04 -3.43
N ASN A 121 5.94 -30.06 -4.19
CA ASN A 121 6.97 -31.04 -3.81
C ASN A 121 8.37 -30.71 -4.33
N SER A 122 8.47 -29.76 -5.25
CA SER A 122 9.74 -29.37 -5.87
C SER A 122 9.65 -27.95 -6.42
N ASN A 123 10.79 -27.26 -6.39
CA ASN A 123 11.04 -26.01 -7.10
C ASN A 123 10.00 -24.90 -6.89
N THR A 124 9.70 -24.58 -5.64
CA THR A 124 8.81 -23.44 -5.29
C THR A 124 9.65 -22.18 -5.17
N ALA A 125 9.17 -21.09 -5.75
CA ALA A 125 9.72 -19.76 -5.56
C ALA A 125 8.63 -18.68 -5.65
N GLU A 126 8.92 -17.47 -5.18
CA GLU A 126 8.13 -16.27 -5.43
C GLU A 126 6.65 -16.44 -5.07
N THR A 127 6.34 -16.67 -3.80
CA THR A 127 4.94 -16.87 -3.38
C THR A 127 4.18 -15.56 -3.22
N SER A 128 2.91 -15.55 -3.61
CA SER A 128 1.96 -14.46 -3.33
C SER A 128 0.60 -15.04 -2.89
N LEU A 129 0.22 -14.79 -1.64
CA LEU A 129 -0.99 -15.33 -1.01
C LEU A 129 -1.95 -14.19 -0.67
N ILE A 130 -3.20 -14.30 -1.12
CA ILE A 130 -4.25 -13.34 -0.78
C ILE A 130 -5.51 -14.04 -0.25
N GLN A 131 -6.23 -13.36 0.64
CA GLN A 131 -7.60 -13.72 1.00
C GLN A 131 -8.57 -13.06 0.01
N LEU A 132 -9.47 -13.83 -0.58
CA LEU A 132 -10.55 -13.30 -1.42
C LEU A 132 -11.77 -12.98 -0.57
N LYS A 133 -12.38 -13.99 0.03
CA LYS A 133 -13.58 -13.82 0.87
C LYS A 133 -13.72 -14.93 1.90
N GLY A 134 -13.95 -14.56 3.17
CA GLY A 134 -14.17 -15.56 4.21
C GLY A 134 -13.02 -16.56 4.25
N ASP A 135 -13.32 -17.85 4.03
CA ASP A 135 -12.32 -18.92 4.04
C ASP A 135 -11.55 -19.07 2.73
N LEU A 136 -11.98 -18.43 1.64
CA LEU A 136 -11.39 -18.59 0.30
C LEU A 136 -10.11 -17.75 0.14
N PHE A 137 -9.01 -18.45 -0.18
CA PHE A 137 -7.69 -17.89 -0.46
C PHE A 137 -7.21 -18.31 -1.85
N LEU A 138 -6.36 -17.47 -2.43
CA LEU A 138 -5.65 -17.73 -3.67
C LEU A 138 -4.15 -17.56 -3.45
N LEU A 139 -3.36 -18.54 -3.89
CA LEU A 139 -1.90 -18.55 -3.88
C LEU A 139 -1.39 -18.60 -5.32
N ALA A 140 -0.47 -17.70 -5.66
CA ALA A 140 0.35 -17.75 -6.86
C ALA A 140 1.79 -18.10 -6.49
N TYR A 141 2.49 -18.88 -7.33
CA TYR A 141 3.89 -19.23 -7.13
C TYR A 141 4.53 -19.73 -8.42
N ALA A 142 5.85 -19.68 -8.50
CA ALA A 142 6.61 -20.42 -9.50
C ALA A 142 6.80 -21.85 -9.00
N GLY A 143 6.27 -22.84 -9.74
CA GLY A 143 6.28 -24.26 -9.38
C GLY A 143 7.39 -25.05 -10.04
N SER A 144 7.18 -26.38 -10.18
CA SER A 144 8.11 -27.28 -10.86
C SER A 144 8.33 -26.81 -12.31
N GLY A 145 9.59 -26.78 -12.76
CA GLY A 145 9.94 -26.23 -14.07
C GLY A 145 9.94 -24.70 -14.13
N ASN A 146 9.68 -24.02 -13.02
CA ASN A 146 9.39 -22.60 -12.88
C ASN A 146 8.03 -22.19 -13.51
N ASP A 147 7.15 -23.17 -13.76
CA ASP A 147 5.83 -22.90 -14.32
C ASP A 147 5.00 -22.00 -13.39
N GLY A 148 4.22 -21.12 -13.97
CA GLY A 148 3.34 -20.21 -13.21
C GLY A 148 2.09 -20.95 -12.71
N MET A 149 1.97 -21.09 -11.39
CA MET A 149 0.91 -21.85 -10.74
C MET A 149 -0.03 -20.97 -9.92
N LEU A 150 -1.31 -21.30 -9.95
CA LEU A 150 -2.32 -20.80 -9.02
C LEU A 150 -2.95 -21.95 -8.24
N LYS A 151 -3.19 -21.75 -6.96
CA LYS A 151 -3.86 -22.73 -6.10
C LYS A 151 -4.85 -22.05 -5.15
N SER A 152 -6.08 -22.55 -5.13
CA SER A 152 -7.12 -22.07 -4.22
C SER A 152 -7.19 -22.94 -2.96
N TYR A 153 -7.54 -22.29 -1.84
CA TYR A 153 -7.67 -22.90 -0.53
C TYR A 153 -8.92 -22.45 0.18
N ASN A 154 -9.40 -23.34 1.04
CA ASN A 154 -10.31 -22.98 2.13
C ASN A 154 -9.50 -23.02 3.44
N ILE A 155 -9.35 -21.86 4.09
CA ILE A 155 -8.64 -21.70 5.36
C ILE A 155 -9.63 -21.26 6.43
N GLY A 156 -9.95 -22.15 7.36
CA GLY A 156 -10.92 -21.90 8.42
C GLY A 156 -10.41 -20.98 9.53
N THR A 157 -11.33 -20.43 10.32
CA THR A 157 -11.00 -19.61 11.50
C THR A 157 -10.26 -20.38 12.58
N ASN A 158 -10.37 -21.72 12.57
CA ASN A 158 -9.59 -22.62 13.45
C ASN A 158 -8.20 -22.95 12.89
N GLY A 159 -7.80 -22.34 11.76
CA GLY A 159 -6.53 -22.59 11.09
C GLY A 159 -6.48 -23.85 10.22
N SER A 160 -7.59 -24.59 10.02
CA SER A 160 -7.61 -25.72 9.09
C SER A 160 -7.32 -25.27 7.67
N ILE A 161 -6.53 -26.04 6.91
CA ILE A 161 -6.14 -25.75 5.52
C ILE A 161 -6.65 -26.87 4.61
N ASN A 162 -7.53 -26.55 3.68
CA ASN A 162 -8.02 -27.48 2.67
C ASN A 162 -7.69 -26.95 1.27
N GLY A 163 -6.84 -27.67 0.54
CA GLY A 163 -6.57 -27.37 -0.87
C GLY A 163 -7.79 -27.69 -1.73
N LEU A 164 -8.17 -26.80 -2.63
CA LEU A 164 -9.35 -26.93 -3.48
C LEU A 164 -8.97 -27.27 -4.91
N LYS A 165 -8.47 -26.32 -5.68
CA LYS A 165 -8.14 -26.45 -7.10
C LYS A 165 -6.74 -25.91 -7.39
N THR A 166 -6.16 -26.40 -8.48
CA THR A 166 -4.89 -25.94 -9.02
C THR A 166 -5.08 -25.59 -10.50
N LEU A 167 -4.49 -24.48 -10.91
CA LEU A 167 -4.42 -24.04 -12.31
C LEU A 167 -2.97 -23.69 -12.63
N GLU A 168 -2.43 -24.29 -13.66
CA GLU A 168 -1.21 -23.84 -14.31
C GLU A 168 -1.59 -22.72 -15.28
N HIS A 169 -1.22 -21.48 -14.92
CA HIS A 169 -1.57 -20.32 -15.72
C HIS A 169 -0.49 -19.96 -16.74
N ASN A 170 0.73 -20.46 -16.55
CA ASN A 170 1.84 -20.30 -17.49
C ASN A 170 2.68 -21.58 -17.48
N THR A 171 2.79 -22.24 -18.65
CA THR A 171 3.54 -23.51 -18.86
C THR A 171 5.02 -23.29 -19.11
N ALA A 172 5.49 -22.04 -18.98
CA ALA A 172 6.84 -21.64 -19.33
C ALA A 172 7.29 -20.50 -18.42
N ASN A 173 8.03 -20.76 -17.34
CA ASN A 173 8.72 -19.78 -16.53
C ASN A 173 7.90 -18.54 -16.06
N GLY A 174 6.85 -18.78 -15.27
CA GLY A 174 6.03 -17.70 -14.67
C GLY A 174 6.61 -17.16 -13.36
N TRP A 175 7.53 -16.19 -13.43
CA TRP A 175 8.26 -15.64 -12.28
C TRP A 175 7.64 -14.36 -11.71
N ALA A 176 8.05 -14.04 -10.46
CA ALA A 176 7.67 -12.84 -9.72
C ALA A 176 6.15 -12.58 -9.70
N PRO A 177 5.32 -13.60 -9.40
CA PRO A 177 3.89 -13.42 -9.36
C PRO A 177 3.48 -12.52 -8.20
N THR A 178 2.65 -11.53 -8.48
CA THR A 178 2.02 -10.68 -7.47
C THR A 178 0.53 -10.66 -7.68
N LEU A 179 -0.20 -11.15 -6.70
CA LEU A 179 -1.66 -11.17 -6.67
C LEU A 179 -2.21 -9.94 -5.97
N HIS A 180 -3.30 -9.41 -6.49
CA HIS A 180 -4.11 -8.43 -5.79
C HIS A 180 -5.60 -8.80 -5.90
N LYS A 181 -6.31 -8.68 -4.78
CA LYS A 181 -7.76 -8.89 -4.73
C LYS A 181 -8.47 -7.72 -5.42
N MET A 182 -9.34 -8.04 -6.39
CA MET A 182 -10.20 -7.04 -7.03
C MET A 182 -11.58 -7.01 -6.38
N THR A 183 -12.20 -8.18 -6.26
CA THR A 183 -13.50 -8.40 -5.60
C THR A 183 -13.45 -9.64 -4.71
N ASP A 184 -14.56 -10.01 -4.14
CA ASP A 184 -14.69 -11.24 -3.33
C ASP A 184 -14.46 -12.54 -4.13
N SER A 185 -14.45 -12.48 -5.47
CA SER A 185 -14.29 -13.62 -6.35
C SER A 185 -13.37 -13.36 -7.54
N THR A 186 -12.78 -12.18 -7.67
CA THR A 186 -11.86 -11.86 -8.77
C THR A 186 -10.52 -11.35 -8.24
N ALA A 187 -9.45 -11.74 -8.93
CA ALA A 187 -8.09 -11.34 -8.64
C ALA A 187 -7.36 -10.93 -9.92
N VAL A 188 -6.45 -9.99 -9.79
CA VAL A 188 -5.44 -9.68 -10.81
C VAL A 188 -4.10 -10.27 -10.40
N LEU A 189 -3.38 -10.79 -11.36
CA LEU A 189 -2.02 -11.32 -11.26
C LEU A 189 -1.11 -10.55 -12.22
N VAL A 190 -0.02 -10.01 -11.69
CA VAL A 190 1.08 -9.46 -12.49
C VAL A 190 2.27 -10.40 -12.34
N TYR A 191 2.93 -10.76 -13.43
CA TYR A 191 4.04 -11.69 -13.42
C TYR A 191 4.97 -11.51 -14.63
N SER A 192 6.14 -12.12 -14.56
CA SER A 192 7.12 -12.18 -15.66
C SER A 192 7.03 -13.53 -16.37
N ASP A 193 6.81 -13.52 -17.68
CA ASP A 193 6.95 -14.69 -18.53
C ASP A 193 8.39 -14.71 -19.08
N HIS A 194 9.23 -15.55 -18.46
CA HIS A 194 10.66 -15.54 -18.75
C HIS A 194 11.00 -16.11 -20.13
N ASP A 195 10.26 -17.08 -20.62
CA ASP A 195 10.54 -17.71 -21.91
C ASP A 195 10.20 -16.78 -23.07
N ASN A 196 9.13 -16.01 -22.90
CA ASN A 196 8.75 -14.98 -23.89
C ASN A 196 9.41 -13.63 -23.62
N SER A 197 10.12 -13.48 -22.51
CA SER A 197 10.73 -12.21 -22.06
C SER A 197 9.70 -11.08 -22.00
N THR A 198 8.51 -11.35 -21.48
CA THR A 198 7.42 -10.38 -21.38
C THR A 198 6.99 -10.16 -19.92
N HIS A 199 6.45 -8.98 -19.65
CA HIS A 199 5.75 -8.65 -18.42
C HIS A 199 4.25 -8.65 -18.70
N GLU A 200 3.45 -9.33 -17.89
CA GLU A 200 2.06 -9.65 -18.21
C GLU A 200 1.11 -9.42 -17.02
N ILE A 201 -0.14 -9.09 -17.36
CA ILE A 201 -1.28 -9.05 -16.44
C ILE A 201 -2.27 -10.13 -16.86
N LYS A 202 -2.76 -10.89 -15.87
CA LYS A 202 -3.89 -11.79 -16.01
C LYS A 202 -4.95 -11.48 -14.94
N THR A 203 -6.19 -11.74 -15.28
CA THR A 203 -7.31 -11.68 -14.33
C THR A 203 -7.97 -13.03 -14.22
N PHE A 204 -8.42 -13.36 -13.01
CA PHE A 204 -9.03 -14.64 -12.69
C PHE A 204 -10.32 -14.46 -11.91
N HIS A 205 -11.30 -15.30 -12.21
CA HIS A 205 -12.44 -15.54 -11.35
C HIS A 205 -12.20 -16.82 -10.55
N VAL A 206 -12.49 -16.78 -9.26
CA VAL A 206 -12.41 -17.93 -8.34
C VAL A 206 -13.79 -18.18 -7.75
N ALA A 207 -14.40 -19.30 -8.14
CA ALA A 207 -15.70 -19.69 -7.64
C ALA A 207 -15.64 -20.17 -6.17
N SER A 208 -16.77 -20.26 -5.50
CA SER A 208 -16.87 -20.68 -4.10
C SER A 208 -16.37 -22.10 -3.83
N ASP A 209 -16.35 -22.98 -4.84
CA ASP A 209 -15.76 -24.32 -4.78
C ASP A 209 -14.25 -24.34 -5.07
N GLY A 210 -13.65 -23.16 -5.24
CA GLY A 210 -12.24 -22.95 -5.55
C GLY A 210 -11.88 -23.04 -7.04
N THR A 211 -12.83 -23.27 -7.94
CA THR A 211 -12.54 -23.35 -9.38
C THR A 211 -11.99 -22.01 -9.88
N ILE A 212 -10.79 -22.04 -10.47
CA ILE A 212 -10.06 -20.87 -10.97
C ILE A 212 -10.24 -20.79 -12.48
N THR A 213 -10.71 -19.66 -12.99
CA THR A 213 -10.94 -19.43 -14.43
C THR A 213 -10.24 -18.14 -14.86
N GLU A 214 -9.31 -18.22 -15.81
CA GLU A 214 -8.71 -17.05 -16.46
C GLU A 214 -9.77 -16.27 -17.23
N LYS A 215 -9.81 -14.95 -17.06
CA LYS A 215 -10.78 -14.06 -17.71
C LYS A 215 -10.15 -13.27 -18.84
N LYS A 216 -8.97 -12.71 -18.60
CA LYS A 216 -8.25 -11.87 -19.55
C LYS A 216 -6.75 -11.96 -19.33
N LYS A 217 -6.00 -11.82 -20.41
CA LYS A 217 -4.54 -11.67 -20.42
C LYS A 217 -4.16 -10.48 -21.31
N ILE A 218 -3.22 -9.66 -20.86
CA ILE A 218 -2.55 -8.66 -21.68
C ILE A 218 -1.05 -8.63 -21.36
N LYS A 219 -0.28 -8.08 -22.29
CA LYS A 219 1.13 -7.80 -22.11
C LYS A 219 1.32 -6.34 -21.68
N ILE A 220 2.11 -6.11 -20.61
CA ILE A 220 2.54 -4.78 -20.15
C ILE A 220 3.68 -4.27 -21.05
N SER A 221 4.70 -5.12 -21.22
CA SER A 221 5.91 -4.78 -22.00
C SER A 221 6.55 -6.00 -22.66
N ASP A 222 7.43 -5.75 -23.65
CA ASP A 222 8.30 -6.74 -24.28
C ASP A 222 9.60 -6.99 -23.49
N ASN A 223 9.63 -6.63 -22.21
CA ASN A 223 10.71 -6.90 -21.28
C ASN A 223 10.13 -7.58 -20.04
N LYS A 224 10.93 -8.37 -19.37
CA LYS A 224 10.57 -8.98 -18.08
C LYS A 224 10.28 -7.90 -17.05
N GLY A 225 9.33 -8.15 -16.15
CA GLY A 225 9.00 -7.28 -15.04
C GLY A 225 9.17 -8.03 -13.71
N TYR A 226 9.91 -7.42 -12.79
CA TYR A 226 10.18 -8.02 -11.48
C TYR A 226 9.74 -7.11 -10.36
N TRP A 227 9.70 -7.68 -9.16
CA TRP A 227 9.43 -6.94 -7.92
C TRP A 227 8.14 -6.11 -8.01
N ASN A 228 7.10 -6.76 -8.53
CA ASN A 228 5.81 -6.13 -8.74
C ASN A 228 5.13 -5.80 -7.42
N SER A 229 4.46 -4.65 -7.36
CA SER A 229 3.53 -4.31 -6.29
C SER A 229 2.30 -3.65 -6.89
N ILE A 230 1.12 -3.92 -6.34
CA ILE A 230 -0.16 -3.47 -6.87
C ILE A 230 -0.94 -2.77 -5.77
N ALA A 231 -1.46 -1.58 -6.07
CA ALA A 231 -2.39 -0.86 -5.22
C ALA A 231 -3.65 -0.47 -6.00
N GLN A 232 -4.81 -0.58 -5.36
CA GLN A 232 -6.07 -0.13 -5.94
C GLN A 232 -6.17 1.40 -5.84
N VAL A 233 -6.51 2.08 -6.94
CA VAL A 233 -6.75 3.52 -7.02
C VAL A 233 -8.22 3.81 -6.70
N ASP A 234 -9.12 3.18 -7.45
CA ASP A 234 -10.57 3.23 -7.21
C ASP A 234 -11.23 1.86 -7.50
N SER A 235 -12.52 1.81 -7.88
CA SER A 235 -13.25 0.55 -8.05
C SER A 235 -12.74 -0.34 -9.18
N ASP A 236 -12.10 0.23 -10.21
CA ASP A 236 -11.63 -0.45 -11.42
C ASP A 236 -10.25 0.01 -11.89
N THR A 237 -9.66 1.03 -11.29
CA THR A 237 -8.31 1.51 -11.60
C THR A 237 -7.27 0.97 -10.63
N TYR A 238 -6.16 0.48 -11.14
CA TYR A 238 -5.05 -0.10 -10.38
C TYR A 238 -3.72 0.55 -10.75
N LEU A 239 -2.89 0.81 -9.73
CA LEU A 239 -1.51 1.28 -9.87
C LEU A 239 -0.57 0.10 -9.66
N ILE A 240 0.35 -0.12 -10.60
CA ILE A 240 1.34 -1.20 -10.59
C ILE A 240 2.74 -0.60 -10.61
N ALA A 241 3.58 -0.95 -9.64
CA ALA A 241 5.02 -0.68 -9.65
C ALA A 241 5.79 -1.91 -10.08
N ALA A 242 6.84 -1.74 -10.89
CA ALA A 242 7.69 -2.83 -11.35
C ALA A 242 9.11 -2.35 -11.67
N GLU A 243 10.09 -3.26 -11.51
CA GLU A 243 11.34 -3.20 -12.29
C GLU A 243 10.99 -3.70 -13.70
N ALA A 244 11.35 -2.95 -14.74
CA ALA A 244 11.00 -3.28 -16.11
C ALA A 244 12.20 -3.15 -17.06
N LYS A 245 12.06 -2.42 -18.17
CA LYS A 245 13.12 -2.26 -19.17
C LYS A 245 14.39 -1.69 -18.53
N ASP A 246 15.53 -2.25 -18.88
CA ASP A 246 16.88 -1.84 -18.44
C ASP A 246 17.08 -1.88 -16.91
N SER A 247 16.19 -2.57 -16.17
CA SER A 247 16.07 -2.63 -14.71
C SER A 247 15.54 -1.34 -14.06
N ASP A 248 15.01 -0.43 -14.84
CA ASP A 248 14.45 0.84 -14.41
C ASP A 248 13.11 0.67 -13.70
N GLY A 249 12.74 1.64 -12.90
CA GLY A 249 11.49 1.63 -12.15
C GLY A 249 10.34 2.27 -12.91
N TYR A 250 9.26 1.52 -13.10
CA TYR A 250 8.05 2.00 -13.78
C TYR A 250 6.82 1.90 -12.89
N LEU A 251 5.95 2.90 -13.01
CA LEU A 251 4.58 2.89 -12.56
C LEU A 251 3.63 2.86 -13.74
N TYR A 252 2.61 2.01 -13.65
CA TYR A 252 1.56 1.89 -14.66
C TYR A 252 0.20 2.02 -14.01
N THR A 253 -0.75 2.69 -14.67
CA THR A 253 -2.17 2.60 -14.31
C THR A 253 -2.94 1.80 -15.35
N TYR A 254 -3.85 0.97 -14.85
CA TYR A 254 -4.73 0.13 -15.66
C TYR A 254 -6.15 0.20 -15.14
N ASP A 255 -7.11 0.34 -16.08
CA ASP A 255 -8.52 0.06 -15.80
C ASP A 255 -8.77 -1.42 -16.01
N ILE A 256 -9.31 -2.07 -15.00
CA ILE A 256 -9.63 -3.50 -14.99
C ILE A 256 -11.06 -3.66 -14.50
N SER A 257 -11.96 -4.12 -15.38
CA SER A 257 -13.36 -4.31 -14.97
C SER A 257 -13.47 -5.25 -13.76
N PRO A 258 -14.38 -5.03 -12.81
CA PRO A 258 -14.51 -5.84 -11.59
C PRO A 258 -14.74 -7.34 -11.84
N ASP A 259 -15.29 -7.72 -13.00
CA ASP A 259 -15.46 -9.11 -13.44
C ASP A 259 -14.20 -9.68 -14.13
N GLY A 260 -13.16 -8.86 -14.32
CA GLY A 260 -11.89 -9.24 -14.93
C GLY A 260 -11.91 -9.42 -16.45
N THR A 261 -12.99 -9.07 -17.15
CA THR A 261 -13.12 -9.32 -18.60
C THR A 261 -12.44 -8.29 -19.48
N SER A 262 -12.16 -7.09 -18.96
CA SER A 262 -11.43 -6.04 -19.68
C SER A 262 -10.23 -5.54 -18.88
N ILE A 263 -9.14 -5.23 -19.58
CA ILE A 263 -7.93 -4.61 -19.05
C ILE A 263 -7.47 -3.58 -20.07
N SER A 264 -7.32 -2.32 -19.64
CA SER A 264 -6.88 -1.21 -20.49
C SER A 264 -5.80 -0.40 -19.80
N LYS A 265 -4.66 -0.17 -20.46
CA LYS A 265 -3.61 0.72 -19.96
C LYS A 265 -4.10 2.16 -20.02
N VAL A 266 -3.90 2.92 -18.95
CA VAL A 266 -4.31 4.33 -18.85
C VAL A 266 -3.10 5.26 -18.94
N ALA A 267 -2.12 5.08 -18.03
CA ALA A 267 -0.91 5.91 -18.01
C ALA A 267 0.33 5.10 -17.61
N GLU A 268 1.49 5.69 -17.81
CA GLU A 268 2.77 5.19 -17.31
C GLU A 268 3.69 6.33 -16.89
N LEU A 269 4.59 6.04 -15.97
CA LEU A 269 5.65 6.93 -15.51
C LEU A 269 6.90 6.10 -15.18
N GLU A 270 8.03 6.44 -15.75
CA GLU A 270 9.34 6.03 -15.29
C GLU A 270 9.70 6.85 -14.04
N PHE A 271 9.79 6.19 -12.88
CA PHE A 271 10.05 6.88 -11.61
C PHE A 271 11.50 6.75 -11.13
N ASP A 272 12.25 5.84 -11.75
CA ASP A 272 13.67 5.60 -11.47
C ASP A 272 14.37 5.14 -12.76
N GLU A 273 15.35 5.93 -13.25
CA GLU A 273 16.15 5.65 -14.46
C GLU A 273 17.30 4.68 -14.20
N TYR A 274 17.36 4.10 -13.01
CA TYR A 274 18.39 3.15 -12.60
C TYR A 274 17.76 1.93 -11.95
N LEU A 275 18.61 1.00 -11.49
CA LEU A 275 18.21 -0.26 -10.89
C LEU A 275 17.19 -0.06 -9.74
N THR A 276 16.02 -0.64 -9.90
CA THR A 276 14.92 -0.64 -8.93
C THR A 276 14.58 -2.08 -8.54
N ARG A 277 14.39 -2.35 -7.24
CA ARG A 277 13.99 -3.65 -6.70
C ARG A 277 13.07 -3.54 -5.50
N TYR A 278 12.37 -4.63 -5.19
CA TYR A 278 11.60 -4.78 -3.96
C TYR A 278 10.56 -3.67 -3.76
N ASN A 279 9.80 -3.38 -4.81
CA ASN A 279 8.77 -2.35 -4.78
C ASN A 279 7.63 -2.73 -3.82
N GLU A 280 7.23 -1.78 -2.97
CA GLU A 280 6.06 -1.86 -2.12
C GLU A 280 5.21 -0.61 -2.25
N LEU A 281 4.01 -0.77 -2.79
CA LEU A 281 3.00 0.28 -2.96
C LEU A 281 2.00 0.24 -1.81
N TYR A 282 1.65 1.42 -1.32
CA TYR A 282 0.59 1.60 -0.34
C TYR A 282 -0.31 2.76 -0.70
N ASN A 283 -1.63 2.54 -0.71
CA ASN A 283 -2.62 3.60 -0.90
C ASN A 283 -2.77 4.40 0.40
N LEU A 284 -2.40 5.68 0.38
CA LEU A 284 -2.48 6.62 1.51
C LEU A 284 -3.87 7.24 1.66
N GLY A 285 -4.74 7.08 0.67
CA GLY A 285 -6.00 7.80 0.52
C GLY A 285 -5.82 9.12 -0.25
N SER A 286 -6.94 9.80 -0.53
CA SER A 286 -6.95 11.10 -1.23
C SER A 286 -6.11 11.13 -2.51
N ASN A 287 -6.19 10.07 -3.32
CA ASN A 287 -5.44 9.92 -4.56
C ASN A 287 -3.90 9.91 -4.39
N SER A 288 -3.40 9.62 -3.19
CA SER A 288 -1.98 9.61 -2.88
C SER A 288 -1.49 8.19 -2.61
N PHE A 289 -0.26 7.89 -3.06
CA PHE A 289 0.35 6.57 -2.96
C PHE A 289 1.79 6.70 -2.46
N LEU A 290 2.15 5.87 -1.50
CA LEU A 290 3.52 5.66 -1.06
C LEU A 290 4.11 4.51 -1.87
N LEU A 291 5.30 4.72 -2.43
CA LEU A 291 6.16 3.68 -2.97
C LEU A 291 7.44 3.65 -2.14
N VAL A 292 7.75 2.49 -1.58
CA VAL A 292 9.06 2.20 -1.00
C VAL A 292 9.77 1.19 -1.90
N HIS A 293 11.03 1.43 -2.22
CA HIS A 293 11.80 0.54 -3.08
C HIS A 293 13.29 0.59 -2.76
N ALA A 294 13.99 -0.49 -3.06
CA ALA A 294 15.44 -0.50 -3.14
C ALA A 294 15.88 0.06 -4.49
N GLY A 295 16.87 0.93 -4.50
CA GLY A 295 17.23 1.61 -5.74
C GLY A 295 18.64 2.18 -5.75
N SER A 296 18.91 2.94 -6.80
CA SER A 296 20.16 3.66 -7.01
C SER A 296 20.01 5.14 -6.69
N ASP A 297 21.11 5.77 -6.35
CA ASP A 297 21.18 7.23 -6.23
C ASP A 297 20.98 7.87 -7.61
N GLN A 298 19.98 8.72 -7.75
CA GLN A 298 19.57 9.32 -9.01
C GLN A 298 20.61 10.29 -9.61
N THR A 299 21.63 10.67 -8.81
CA THR A 299 22.71 11.56 -9.27
C THR A 299 23.92 10.77 -9.74
N THR A 300 24.25 9.68 -9.05
CA THR A 300 25.49 8.90 -9.28
C THR A 300 25.24 7.55 -9.94
N GLY A 301 23.98 7.07 -10.00
CA GLY A 301 23.64 5.73 -10.45
C GLY A 301 24.12 4.61 -9.52
N THR A 302 24.68 4.95 -8.34
CA THR A 302 25.19 3.97 -7.40
C THR A 302 24.05 3.25 -6.69
N TYR A 303 23.93 1.94 -6.88
CA TYR A 303 22.96 1.10 -6.17
C TYR A 303 23.32 0.97 -4.68
N GLY A 304 22.30 0.93 -3.84
CA GLY A 304 22.49 0.66 -2.42
C GLY A 304 21.78 1.68 -1.52
N GLY A 305 20.49 1.91 -1.74
CA GLY A 305 19.66 2.71 -0.84
C GLY A 305 18.22 2.25 -0.87
N THR A 306 17.49 2.52 0.21
CA THR A 306 16.04 2.43 0.24
C THR A 306 15.46 3.82 0.08
N TYR A 307 14.56 3.96 -0.89
CA TYR A 307 13.91 5.22 -1.22
C TYR A 307 12.41 5.13 -0.93
N ALA A 308 11.85 6.25 -0.51
CA ALA A 308 10.42 6.41 -0.33
C ALA A 308 9.94 7.60 -1.16
N LYS A 309 8.94 7.35 -1.99
CA LYS A 309 8.37 8.33 -2.92
C LYS A 309 6.87 8.46 -2.69
N ILE A 310 6.31 9.65 -2.87
CA ILE A 310 4.87 9.87 -2.86
C ILE A 310 4.43 10.29 -4.25
N PHE A 311 3.38 9.62 -4.73
CA PHE A 311 2.75 9.92 -6.01
C PHE A 311 1.30 10.31 -5.81
N THR A 312 0.80 11.16 -6.70
CA THR A 312 -0.63 11.41 -6.85
C THR A 312 -1.12 10.77 -8.14
N VAL A 313 -2.26 10.07 -8.04
CA VAL A 313 -2.93 9.41 -9.16
C VAL A 313 -4.42 9.70 -9.00
N PRO A 314 -5.05 10.46 -9.92
CA PRO A 314 -6.48 10.70 -9.86
C PRO A 314 -7.26 9.38 -10.03
N ALA A 315 -8.52 9.35 -9.61
CA ALA A 315 -9.36 8.16 -9.63
C ALA A 315 -9.43 7.49 -11.02
N ASP A 316 -9.46 8.28 -12.09
CA ASP A 316 -9.46 7.79 -13.47
C ASP A 316 -8.09 7.30 -13.97
N GLY A 317 -7.06 7.29 -13.13
CA GLY A 317 -5.71 6.84 -13.47
C GLY A 317 -4.99 7.64 -14.56
N SER A 318 -5.58 8.71 -15.07
CA SER A 318 -5.13 9.42 -16.28
C SER A 318 -3.74 10.05 -16.18
N ARG A 319 -3.23 10.19 -14.94
CA ARG A 319 -1.93 10.81 -14.69
C ARG A 319 -1.27 10.25 -13.45
N ILE A 320 0.02 9.96 -13.54
CA ILE A 320 0.87 9.63 -12.38
C ILE A 320 1.84 10.79 -12.19
N LYS A 321 1.88 11.38 -10.99
CA LYS A 321 2.77 12.51 -10.68
C LYS A 321 3.53 12.25 -9.39
N GLN A 322 4.85 12.24 -9.45
CA GLN A 322 5.68 12.23 -8.25
C GLN A 322 5.63 13.60 -7.59
N ILE A 323 5.34 13.64 -6.29
CA ILE A 323 5.28 14.87 -5.49
C ILE A 323 6.33 14.93 -4.38
N TYR A 324 6.90 13.76 -4.02
CA TYR A 324 7.97 13.68 -3.04
C TYR A 324 8.91 12.51 -3.31
N ASN A 325 10.19 12.66 -2.96
CA ASN A 325 11.20 11.61 -3.02
C ASN A 325 12.24 11.86 -1.93
N THR A 326 12.60 10.81 -1.20
CA THR A 326 13.67 10.87 -0.21
C THR A 326 14.33 9.50 -0.05
N LYS A 327 15.62 9.51 0.24
CA LYS A 327 16.35 8.33 0.69
C LYS A 327 16.09 8.15 2.19
N ILE A 328 15.65 6.96 2.59
CA ILE A 328 15.32 6.63 3.98
C ILE A 328 16.32 5.68 4.63
N SER A 329 17.16 5.01 3.82
CA SER A 329 18.27 4.17 4.27
C SER A 329 19.38 4.16 3.24
N ASP A 330 20.64 4.04 3.71
CA ASP A 330 21.83 3.87 2.86
C ASP A 330 22.05 2.42 2.42
N HIS A 331 21.17 1.52 2.79
CA HIS A 331 21.26 0.09 2.54
C HIS A 331 19.97 -0.44 1.93
N SER A 332 20.09 -1.44 1.06
CA SER A 332 18.94 -2.14 0.49
C SER A 332 19.38 -3.50 -0.03
N ASN A 333 19.03 -4.57 0.66
CA ASN A 333 19.53 -5.89 0.30
C ASN A 333 18.45 -6.95 0.13
N SER A 334 17.18 -6.71 0.45
CA SER A 334 16.13 -7.70 0.31
C SER A 334 14.73 -7.12 0.20
N GLN A 335 13.77 -8.01 0.08
CA GLN A 335 12.34 -7.72 0.04
C GLN A 335 11.91 -6.86 1.21
N ILE A 336 11.12 -5.85 0.92
CA ILE A 336 10.58 -4.89 1.87
C ILE A 336 9.20 -5.37 2.32
N GLY A 337 8.93 -5.33 3.62
CA GLY A 337 7.59 -5.49 4.17
C GLY A 337 7.09 -4.16 4.70
N LEU A 338 5.87 -3.76 4.36
CA LEU A 338 5.27 -2.50 4.79
C LEU A 338 3.93 -2.74 5.48
N SER A 339 3.68 -2.07 6.60
CA SER A 339 2.43 -2.14 7.35
C SER A 339 2.04 -0.78 7.89
N LYS A 340 0.75 -0.46 7.86
CA LYS A 340 0.22 0.78 8.42
C LYS A 340 0.02 0.64 9.92
N LEU A 341 0.44 1.66 10.69
CA LEU A 341 0.23 1.77 12.14
C LEU A 341 -0.97 2.66 12.46
N ASP A 342 -0.94 3.89 11.98
CA ASP A 342 -1.94 4.93 12.23
C ASP A 342 -2.16 5.74 10.95
N VAL A 343 -2.89 6.82 11.04
CA VAL A 343 -3.24 7.68 9.89
C VAL A 343 -2.02 8.02 9.03
N ASP A 344 -0.94 8.48 9.67
CA ASP A 344 0.27 8.96 9.01
C ASP A 344 1.52 8.13 9.36
N THR A 345 1.40 7.03 10.08
CA THR A 345 2.55 6.25 10.56
C THR A 345 2.57 4.86 9.95
N TYR A 346 3.74 4.44 9.48
CA TYR A 346 3.97 3.16 8.81
C TYR A 346 5.16 2.45 9.46
N LEU A 347 5.12 1.14 9.46
CA LEU A 347 6.22 0.26 9.85
C LEU A 347 6.76 -0.45 8.61
N MET A 348 8.05 -0.35 8.39
CA MET A 348 8.78 -0.99 7.31
C MET A 348 9.77 -2.01 7.87
N ALA A 349 9.79 -3.20 7.29
CA ALA A 349 10.84 -4.20 7.50
C ALA A 349 11.73 -4.23 6.27
N ASP A 350 13.02 -4.14 6.46
CA ASP A 350 14.03 -4.26 5.41
C ASP A 350 15.26 -5.03 5.91
N SER A 351 16.17 -5.40 5.01
CA SER A 351 17.48 -5.88 5.40
C SER A 351 18.58 -4.88 5.03
N ARG A 352 19.59 -4.77 5.89
CA ARG A 352 20.69 -3.81 5.78
C ARG A 352 22.04 -4.49 5.98
N ASN A 353 23.12 -3.76 5.67
CA ASN A 353 24.50 -4.23 5.88
C ASN A 353 24.72 -5.64 5.27
N SER A 354 25.07 -6.61 6.07
CA SER A 354 25.29 -7.99 5.66
C SER A 354 24.00 -8.84 5.63
N ASN A 355 22.83 -8.23 5.35
CA ASN A 355 21.47 -8.77 5.40
C ASN A 355 20.80 -8.72 6.79
N ASP A 356 21.37 -8.01 7.77
CA ASP A 356 20.74 -7.83 9.08
C ASP A 356 19.33 -7.26 8.93
N GLY A 357 18.40 -7.76 9.73
CA GLY A 357 16.98 -7.38 9.65
C GLY A 357 16.66 -6.17 10.50
N PHE A 358 16.06 -5.13 9.90
CA PHE A 358 15.64 -3.90 10.58
C PHE A 358 14.15 -3.62 10.41
N LEU A 359 13.53 -3.14 11.48
CA LEU A 359 12.26 -2.44 11.46
C LEU A 359 12.51 -0.94 11.56
N GLN A 360 11.82 -0.19 10.72
CA GLN A 360 11.87 1.27 10.76
C GLN A 360 10.44 1.81 10.72
N SER A 361 10.09 2.69 11.66
CA SER A 361 8.85 3.44 11.57
C SER A 361 9.05 4.73 10.78
N LEU A 362 8.04 5.09 10.00
CA LEU A 362 8.02 6.24 9.11
C LEU A 362 6.77 7.07 9.38
N THR A 363 6.93 8.37 9.60
CA THR A 363 5.80 9.30 9.43
C THR A 363 5.72 9.70 7.96
N VAL A 364 4.56 9.49 7.34
CA VAL A 364 4.30 9.77 5.93
C VAL A 364 3.14 10.75 5.82
N LYS A 365 3.42 11.97 5.42
CA LYS A 365 2.39 12.98 5.12
C LYS A 365 2.33 13.18 3.62
N ALA A 366 1.23 12.77 3.01
CA ALA A 366 1.04 12.92 1.56
C ALA A 366 0.75 14.38 1.15
N GLY A 367 0.51 15.24 2.13
CA GLY A 367 0.01 16.59 1.88
C GLY A 367 -1.44 16.55 1.40
N ASP A 368 -2.13 17.63 1.58
CA ASP A 368 -3.38 17.84 0.88
C ASP A 368 -3.06 18.35 -0.52
N THR A 369 -3.35 17.53 -1.52
CA THR A 369 -3.12 17.87 -2.94
C THR A 369 -4.31 18.56 -3.58
N VAL A 370 -5.44 18.59 -2.89
CA VAL A 370 -6.65 19.29 -3.30
C VAL A 370 -6.67 20.61 -2.55
N LEU A 371 -6.75 21.72 -3.27
CA LEU A 371 -6.96 23.02 -2.65
C LEU A 371 -8.36 23.05 -2.03
N PRO A 372 -8.54 23.57 -0.80
CA PRO A 372 -9.86 23.76 -0.24
C PRO A 372 -10.75 24.55 -1.20
N VAL A 373 -11.88 23.99 -1.52
CA VAL A 373 -12.87 24.61 -2.41
C VAL A 373 -14.13 24.93 -1.61
N ILE A 374 -14.67 26.12 -1.79
CA ILE A 374 -15.99 26.45 -1.23
C ILE A 374 -17.02 25.55 -1.92
N SER A 375 -17.61 24.64 -1.15
CA SER A 375 -18.64 23.72 -1.63
C SER A 375 -20.03 24.31 -1.53
N TYR A 376 -20.26 25.20 -0.56
CA TYR A 376 -21.55 25.78 -0.31
C TYR A 376 -21.47 27.15 0.39
N VAL A 377 -22.35 28.08 0.04
CA VAL A 377 -22.47 29.40 0.70
C VAL A 377 -23.93 29.70 0.93
N THR A 378 -24.32 30.07 2.15
CA THR A 378 -25.65 30.52 2.53
C THR A 378 -25.59 31.83 3.30
N ILE A 379 -26.51 32.74 3.01
CA ILE A 379 -26.80 33.88 3.90
C ILE A 379 -27.76 33.38 4.99
N ASN A 380 -27.42 33.68 6.24
CA ASN A 380 -28.26 33.30 7.37
C ASN A 380 -29.51 34.21 7.45
N ASP A 381 -30.58 33.67 8.05
CA ASP A 381 -31.89 34.37 8.16
C ASP A 381 -31.81 35.71 8.93
N ASP A 382 -30.72 35.91 9.68
CA ASP A 382 -30.47 37.19 10.39
C ASP A 382 -30.04 38.34 9.46
N ASN A 383 -29.69 38.03 8.19
CA ASN A 383 -29.11 38.96 7.22
C ASN A 383 -27.85 39.73 7.75
N ALA A 384 -27.16 39.15 8.73
CA ALA A 384 -25.98 39.71 9.37
C ALA A 384 -24.77 38.78 9.30
N SER A 385 -24.98 37.58 8.77
CA SER A 385 -23.90 36.58 8.63
C SER A 385 -24.07 35.70 7.39
N VAL A 386 -22.97 35.18 6.89
CA VAL A 386 -22.88 34.21 5.78
C VAL A 386 -22.12 32.98 6.25
N ALA A 387 -22.71 31.81 5.98
CA ALA A 387 -22.06 30.52 6.20
C ALA A 387 -21.33 30.07 4.93
N VAL A 388 -20.04 29.77 5.04
CA VAL A 388 -19.16 29.31 3.96
C VAL A 388 -18.65 27.93 4.33
N THR A 389 -19.08 26.90 3.61
CA THR A 389 -18.68 25.52 3.82
C THR A 389 -17.63 25.11 2.80
N PHE A 390 -16.51 24.55 3.29
CA PHE A 390 -15.48 23.97 2.43
C PHE A 390 -15.67 22.46 2.27
N ASN A 391 -15.10 21.90 1.21
CA ASN A 391 -15.08 20.44 0.99
C ASN A 391 -14.20 19.71 2.01
N GLU A 392 -13.29 20.41 2.71
CA GLU A 392 -12.31 19.89 3.65
C GLU A 392 -11.98 20.88 4.77
N GLU A 393 -11.23 20.45 5.79
CA GLU A 393 -10.70 21.35 6.81
C GLU A 393 -9.70 22.33 6.20
N THR A 394 -9.72 23.58 6.67
CA THR A 394 -8.87 24.65 6.16
C THR A 394 -7.96 25.22 7.24
N PHE A 395 -6.72 25.55 6.86
CA PHE A 395 -5.69 26.04 7.75
C PHE A 395 -5.00 27.29 7.17
N ASN A 396 -4.45 28.13 8.04
CA ASN A 396 -3.77 29.36 7.65
C ASN A 396 -2.29 29.13 7.25
N ASN A 397 -1.67 28.05 7.75
CA ASN A 397 -0.26 27.74 7.51
C ASN A 397 -0.08 26.36 6.87
N ALA A 398 1.04 26.18 6.16
CA ALA A 398 1.48 24.87 5.70
C ALA A 398 1.62 23.88 6.87
N GLY A 399 1.29 22.61 6.64
CA GLY A 399 1.38 21.57 7.65
C GLY A 399 0.14 21.44 8.53
N ALA A 400 -1.05 21.80 8.03
CA ALA A 400 -2.33 21.73 8.73
C ALA A 400 -2.30 22.42 10.10
N SER A 401 -1.74 23.61 10.16
CA SER A 401 -1.59 24.39 11.39
C SER A 401 -2.05 25.82 11.23
N GLY A 402 -2.45 26.44 12.33
CA GLY A 402 -2.95 27.81 12.35
C GLY A 402 -4.44 27.90 11.97
N SER A 403 -5.19 28.62 12.77
CA SER A 403 -6.61 28.86 12.51
C SER A 403 -6.78 29.87 11.38
N VAL A 404 -7.75 29.64 10.52
CA VAL A 404 -8.19 30.64 9.52
C VAL A 404 -8.84 31.79 10.25
N GLU A 405 -8.44 33.00 9.90
CA GLU A 405 -8.87 34.25 10.54
C GLU A 405 -9.82 35.02 9.63
N LYS A 406 -10.55 35.97 10.23
CA LYS A 406 -11.48 36.81 9.46
C LYS A 406 -10.81 37.65 8.38
N THR A 407 -9.52 37.93 8.51
CA THR A 407 -8.69 38.64 7.53
C THR A 407 -8.36 37.82 6.29
N ASP A 408 -8.60 36.49 6.33
CA ASP A 408 -8.42 35.58 5.20
C ASP A 408 -9.61 35.59 4.24
N PHE A 409 -10.71 36.22 4.64
CA PHE A 409 -11.93 36.35 3.84
C PHE A 409 -12.11 37.80 3.36
N ALA A 410 -12.57 37.92 2.11
CA ALA A 410 -13.05 39.15 1.53
C ALA A 410 -14.50 39.00 1.07
N LEU A 411 -15.42 39.68 1.70
CA LEU A 411 -16.83 39.71 1.33
C LEU A 411 -17.09 40.79 0.28
N SER A 412 -18.03 40.51 -0.62
CA SER A 412 -18.53 41.47 -1.59
C SER A 412 -20.03 41.36 -1.72
N ILE A 413 -20.69 42.47 -2.02
CA ILE A 413 -22.14 42.53 -2.33
C ILE A 413 -22.29 43.18 -3.69
N SER A 414 -23.21 42.66 -4.49
CA SER A 414 -23.54 43.21 -5.81
C SER A 414 -25.07 43.28 -5.99
N GLY A 415 -25.56 44.33 -6.59
CA GLY A 415 -26.99 44.62 -6.74
C GLY A 415 -27.58 45.29 -5.49
N GLY A 416 -28.78 45.83 -5.62
CA GLY A 416 -29.53 46.50 -4.57
C GLY A 416 -28.93 47.82 -4.07
N SER A 417 -29.52 48.40 -3.02
CA SER A 417 -29.08 49.66 -2.40
C SER A 417 -28.20 49.48 -1.16
N ALA A 418 -28.17 48.26 -0.57
CA ALA A 418 -27.34 47.93 0.58
C ALA A 418 -25.85 47.82 0.19
N LYS A 419 -25.00 48.25 1.09
CA LYS A 419 -23.51 48.17 0.93
C LYS A 419 -22.88 47.57 2.17
N LEU A 420 -21.83 46.78 1.96
CA LEU A 420 -21.01 46.29 3.04
C LEU A 420 -20.25 47.46 3.68
N VAL A 421 -20.25 47.55 5.00
CA VAL A 421 -19.42 48.55 5.76
C VAL A 421 -17.93 48.20 5.66
N SER A 422 -17.63 46.91 5.56
CA SER A 422 -16.26 46.41 5.40
C SER A 422 -16.27 45.14 4.56
N ALA A 423 -15.26 44.98 3.70
CA ALA A 423 -15.03 43.73 2.99
C ALA A 423 -14.49 42.62 3.92
N THR A 424 -13.82 42.97 5.01
CA THR A 424 -13.39 42.01 6.03
C THR A 424 -14.54 41.71 6.97
N PRO A 425 -14.84 40.42 7.23
CA PRO A 425 -15.86 40.02 8.19
C PRO A 425 -15.67 40.68 9.58
N THR A 426 -16.78 41.00 10.23
CA THR A 426 -16.76 41.54 11.61
C THR A 426 -16.45 40.47 12.64
N SER A 427 -16.90 39.22 12.37
CA SER A 427 -16.66 38.04 13.22
C SER A 427 -16.43 36.80 12.38
N ILE A 428 -15.83 35.78 12.98
CA ILE A 428 -15.65 34.45 12.41
C ILE A 428 -15.88 33.39 13.50
N SER A 429 -16.61 32.34 13.17
CA SER A 429 -16.70 31.14 13.99
C SER A 429 -16.68 29.92 13.07
N LEU A 430 -16.11 28.81 13.56
CA LEU A 430 -15.98 27.55 12.84
C LEU A 430 -16.80 26.45 13.53
N SER A 431 -17.58 25.74 12.74
CA SER A 431 -18.22 24.49 13.14
C SER A 431 -18.00 23.47 12.05
N ASP A 432 -17.27 22.39 12.36
CA ASP A 432 -16.80 21.41 11.37
C ASP A 432 -16.01 22.10 10.23
N LYS A 433 -16.51 22.06 9.01
CA LYS A 433 -15.92 22.69 7.81
C LYS A 433 -16.60 23.99 7.40
N THR A 434 -17.51 24.51 8.24
CA THR A 434 -18.34 25.69 7.95
C THR A 434 -17.90 26.88 8.77
N TYR A 435 -17.49 27.94 8.10
CA TYR A 435 -17.22 29.24 8.70
C TYR A 435 -18.45 30.12 8.64
N THR A 436 -18.90 30.61 9.79
CA THR A 436 -19.91 31.66 9.88
C THR A 436 -19.22 33.02 10.00
N LEU A 437 -19.41 33.86 9.00
CA LEU A 437 -18.74 35.16 8.85
C LEU A 437 -19.77 36.25 9.06
N GLY A 438 -19.61 37.05 10.12
CA GLY A 438 -20.46 38.20 10.38
C GLY A 438 -20.14 39.40 9.47
N PHE A 439 -21.14 40.18 9.12
CA PHE A 439 -20.96 41.42 8.38
C PHE A 439 -21.93 42.50 8.86
N THR A 440 -21.71 43.71 8.44
CA THR A 440 -22.60 44.86 8.70
C THR A 440 -22.92 45.53 7.38
N LEU A 441 -24.22 45.81 7.17
CA LEU A 441 -24.70 46.53 6.02
C LEU A 441 -24.98 48.01 6.38
N SER A 442 -24.83 48.88 5.39
CA SER A 442 -25.24 50.27 5.41
C SER A 442 -26.23 50.48 4.25
N GLY A 443 -27.16 51.43 4.40
CA GLY A 443 -28.23 51.68 3.45
C GLY A 443 -29.52 50.94 3.83
N THR A 444 -30.56 51.12 3.04
CA THR A 444 -31.89 50.47 3.27
C THR A 444 -31.86 49.09 2.64
N ALA A 445 -32.23 48.06 3.40
CA ALA A 445 -32.45 46.73 2.84
C ALA A 445 -33.66 46.77 1.89
N ASP A 446 -33.48 46.26 0.70
CA ASP A 446 -34.47 46.30 -0.37
C ASP A 446 -35.01 44.88 -0.72
N GLY A 447 -35.21 44.06 0.28
CA GLY A 447 -35.92 42.80 0.13
C GLY A 447 -35.25 41.63 0.78
#